data_9492dd493ebf9bad08aac5e8f8b041cf
#
_entry.id   9492dd493ebf9bad08aac5e8f8b041cf
#
_cell.length_a   1.000
_cell.length_b   1.000
_cell.length_c   1.000
_cell.angle_alpha   90.00
_cell.angle_beta   90.00
_cell.angle_gamma   90.00
#
_symmetry.space_group_name_H-M   'P 1'
#
loop_
_entity.id
_entity.type
_entity.pdbx_description
1 polymer ?
#
loop_
_entity_poly.entity_id
_entity_poly.type
_entity_poly.pdbx_seq_one_letter_code
_entity_poly.pdbx_strand_id
1 'polypeptide(L)'
;ILDVSLKTVSGLEIIKTIRSMYPLLPVLFISMHDESVYAERALRSGARGYVMKQEPRNILITAIREVLKGNIYISKSIQEQVLKRIATRGYDQEATVSALTPSEFEIFHLIGLGYNTHEISNLLSRSIKTIETHRFNIRTKLKLKDTGELIRYATKWFTDQK
;
A
#
# COMPACT_ATOMS: atom_id res chain seq x y z
N ILE A 1 -9.98 -6.32 -11.94
CA ILE A 1 -9.98 -5.94 -10.52
C ILE A 1 -8.95 -6.79 -9.80
N LEU A 2 -8.18 -6.19 -8.90
CA LEU A 2 -7.13 -6.85 -8.13
C LEU A 2 -7.25 -6.45 -6.64
N ASP A 3 -7.19 -7.43 -5.74
CA ASP A 3 -7.10 -7.15 -4.30
C ASP A 3 -5.66 -6.79 -3.92
N VAL A 4 -5.49 -5.84 -3.00
CA VAL A 4 -4.17 -5.48 -2.46
C VAL A 4 -3.60 -6.64 -1.64
N SER A 5 -4.40 -7.25 -0.76
CA SER A 5 -3.97 -8.35 0.11
C SER A 5 -4.53 -9.67 -0.37
N LEU A 6 -3.68 -10.46 -0.99
CA LEU A 6 -3.93 -11.85 -1.34
C LEU A 6 -3.18 -12.76 -0.34
N LYS A 7 -3.69 -13.97 -0.12
CA LYS A 7 -3.19 -14.88 0.94
C LYS A 7 -1.68 -15.12 0.90
N THR A 8 -1.06 -15.15 -0.28
CA THR A 8 0.34 -15.55 -0.43
C THR A 8 1.25 -14.46 -1.01
N VAL A 9 0.68 -13.52 -1.76
CA VAL A 9 1.44 -12.47 -2.47
C VAL A 9 0.66 -11.17 -2.40
N SER A 10 1.35 -10.05 -2.29
CA SER A 10 0.71 -8.73 -2.37
C SER A 10 0.23 -8.43 -3.79
N GLY A 11 -0.99 -7.92 -3.94
CA GLY A 11 -1.50 -7.46 -5.23
C GLY A 11 -0.61 -6.39 -5.86
N LEU A 12 0.07 -5.58 -5.03
CA LEU A 12 1.06 -4.60 -5.50
C LEU A 12 2.33 -5.23 -6.11
N GLU A 13 2.61 -6.49 -5.86
CA GLU A 13 3.67 -7.25 -6.56
C GLU A 13 3.13 -7.85 -7.85
N ILE A 14 1.92 -8.42 -7.79
CA ILE A 14 1.27 -9.05 -8.95
C ILE A 14 1.05 -8.05 -10.10
N ILE A 15 0.68 -6.81 -9.78
CA ILE A 15 0.42 -5.80 -10.83
C ILE A 15 1.65 -5.55 -11.70
N LYS A 16 2.87 -5.66 -11.17
CA LYS A 16 4.11 -5.52 -11.94
C LYS A 16 4.21 -6.60 -13.02
N THR A 17 3.88 -7.84 -12.65
CA THR A 17 3.84 -8.97 -13.60
C THR A 17 2.73 -8.77 -14.63
N ILE A 18 1.53 -8.36 -14.20
CA ILE A 18 0.43 -8.06 -15.14
C ILE A 18 0.84 -6.97 -16.14
N ARG A 19 1.46 -5.90 -15.67
CA ARG A 19 1.91 -4.80 -16.54
C ARG A 19 3.01 -5.21 -17.51
N SER A 20 3.89 -6.12 -17.12
CA SER A 20 4.92 -6.68 -18.00
C SER A 20 4.31 -7.53 -19.10
N MET A 21 3.31 -8.36 -18.80
CA MET A 21 2.66 -9.25 -19.75
C MET A 21 1.57 -8.56 -20.59
N TYR A 22 0.85 -7.62 -19.98
CA TYR A 22 -0.31 -6.94 -20.57
C TYR A 22 -0.24 -5.43 -20.30
N PRO A 23 0.63 -4.68 -21.00
CA PRO A 23 0.89 -3.25 -20.71
C PRO A 23 -0.34 -2.35 -20.80
N LEU A 24 -1.30 -2.70 -21.64
CA LEU A 24 -2.51 -1.92 -21.89
C LEU A 24 -3.70 -2.33 -20.98
N LEU A 25 -3.58 -3.44 -20.22
CA LEU A 25 -4.66 -3.89 -19.35
C LEU A 25 -4.87 -2.91 -18.19
N PRO A 26 -6.02 -2.24 -18.07
CA PRO A 26 -6.29 -1.36 -16.95
C PRO A 26 -6.56 -2.18 -15.69
N VAL A 27 -5.92 -1.83 -14.59
CA VAL A 27 -6.06 -2.50 -13.29
C VAL A 27 -6.69 -1.55 -12.29
N LEU A 28 -7.79 -1.99 -11.65
CA LEU A 28 -8.45 -1.34 -10.53
C LEU A 28 -8.19 -2.15 -9.27
N PHE A 29 -7.57 -1.54 -8.25
CA PHE A 29 -7.48 -2.17 -6.94
C PHE A 29 -8.78 -2.06 -6.16
N ILE A 30 -9.09 -3.13 -5.43
CA ILE A 30 -10.14 -3.15 -4.42
C ILE A 30 -9.58 -3.71 -3.13
N SER A 31 -9.79 -3.06 -1.99
CA SER A 31 -9.15 -3.47 -0.74
C SER A 31 -9.94 -3.07 0.50
N MET A 32 -9.72 -3.79 1.60
CA MET A 32 -10.16 -3.39 2.95
C MET A 32 -9.23 -2.33 3.58
N HIS A 33 -8.03 -2.12 3.00
CA HIS A 33 -7.07 -1.17 3.53
C HIS A 33 -7.45 0.27 3.18
N ASP A 34 -7.06 1.18 4.06
CA ASP A 34 -7.33 2.61 3.92
C ASP A 34 -6.70 3.17 2.63
N GLU A 35 -7.51 3.92 1.90
CA GLU A 35 -7.14 4.52 0.62
C GLU A 35 -6.00 5.53 0.78
N SER A 36 -5.98 6.31 1.86
CA SER A 36 -4.94 7.31 2.13
C SER A 36 -3.54 6.71 2.20
N VAL A 37 -3.46 5.44 2.56
CA VAL A 37 -2.21 4.69 2.75
C VAL A 37 -1.78 3.97 1.48
N TYR A 38 -2.73 3.39 0.74
CA TYR A 38 -2.43 2.45 -0.35
C TYR A 38 -2.66 2.99 -1.76
N ALA A 39 -3.55 3.99 -1.95
CA ALA A 39 -3.92 4.44 -3.29
C ALA A 39 -2.73 4.99 -4.08
N GLU A 40 -1.89 5.83 -3.47
CA GLU A 40 -0.71 6.38 -4.17
C GLU A 40 0.26 5.26 -4.59
N ARG A 41 0.49 4.25 -3.74
CA ARG A 41 1.34 3.09 -4.07
C ARG A 41 0.75 2.26 -5.20
N ALA A 42 -0.57 2.05 -5.20
CA ALA A 42 -1.28 1.36 -6.25
C ALA A 42 -1.09 2.08 -7.60
N LEU A 43 -1.30 3.40 -7.63
CA LEU A 43 -1.09 4.22 -8.83
C LEU A 43 0.37 4.17 -9.31
N ARG A 44 1.35 4.31 -8.42
CA ARG A 44 2.79 4.20 -8.73
C ARG A 44 3.17 2.82 -9.27
N SER A 45 2.45 1.76 -8.87
CA SER A 45 2.64 0.40 -9.38
C SER A 45 2.01 0.20 -10.76
N GLY A 46 1.29 1.19 -11.29
CA GLY A 46 0.67 1.18 -12.61
C GLY A 46 -0.82 0.86 -12.61
N ALA A 47 -1.49 0.87 -11.44
CA ALA A 47 -2.94 0.80 -11.38
C ALA A 47 -3.58 2.06 -12.00
N ARG A 48 -4.82 1.89 -12.45
CA ARG A 48 -5.66 2.98 -12.94
C ARG A 48 -6.70 3.43 -11.91
N GLY A 49 -6.77 2.75 -10.76
CA GLY A 49 -7.65 3.19 -9.70
C GLY A 49 -7.56 2.35 -8.42
N TYR A 50 -8.18 2.88 -7.39
CA TYR A 50 -8.30 2.26 -6.08
C TYR A 50 -9.69 2.52 -5.51
N VAL A 51 -10.32 1.49 -4.92
CA VAL A 51 -11.62 1.57 -4.26
C VAL A 51 -11.58 0.73 -2.99
N MET A 52 -12.11 1.24 -1.89
CA MET A 52 -12.27 0.47 -0.67
C MET A 52 -13.42 -0.54 -0.82
N LYS A 53 -13.28 -1.75 -0.28
CA LYS A 53 -14.33 -2.80 -0.31
C LYS A 53 -15.60 -2.38 0.44
N GLN A 54 -15.48 -1.42 1.34
CA GLN A 54 -16.60 -0.88 2.14
C GLN A 54 -17.43 0.15 1.37
N GLU A 55 -16.92 0.63 0.21
CA GLU A 55 -17.64 1.60 -0.59
C GLU A 55 -18.94 1.01 -1.17
N PRO A 56 -19.98 1.85 -1.32
CA PRO A 56 -21.22 1.44 -1.95
C PRO A 56 -21.02 0.87 -3.35
N ARG A 57 -21.83 -0.12 -3.73
CA ARG A 57 -21.71 -0.84 -5.00
C ARG A 57 -21.70 0.07 -6.25
N ASN A 58 -22.45 1.17 -6.22
CA ASN A 58 -22.46 2.15 -7.30
C ASN A 58 -21.11 2.83 -7.51
N ILE A 59 -20.35 3.05 -6.43
CA ILE A 59 -18.99 3.61 -6.49
C ILE A 59 -18.05 2.65 -7.24
N LEU A 60 -18.09 1.37 -6.90
CA LEU A 60 -17.30 0.35 -7.61
C LEU A 60 -17.64 0.29 -9.11
N ILE A 61 -18.93 0.31 -9.45
CA ILE A 61 -19.37 0.29 -10.86
C ILE A 61 -18.86 1.55 -11.59
N THR A 62 -18.94 2.71 -10.96
CA THR A 62 -18.43 3.97 -11.53
C THR A 62 -16.92 3.89 -11.74
N ALA A 63 -16.17 3.41 -10.75
CA ALA A 63 -14.73 3.22 -10.84
C ALA A 63 -14.34 2.30 -12.01
N ILE A 64 -15.02 1.18 -12.17
CA ILE A 64 -14.78 0.25 -13.28
C ILE A 64 -15.00 0.96 -14.64
N ARG A 65 -16.09 1.70 -14.78
CA ARG A 65 -16.41 2.41 -16.03
C ARG A 65 -15.35 3.46 -16.36
N GLU A 66 -14.92 4.24 -15.38
CA GLU A 66 -13.90 5.27 -15.58
C GLU A 66 -12.55 4.65 -15.95
N VAL A 67 -12.15 3.59 -15.26
CA VAL A 67 -10.90 2.88 -15.55
C VAL A 67 -10.90 2.24 -16.95
N LEU A 68 -12.05 1.72 -17.41
CA LEU A 68 -12.19 1.17 -18.76
C LEU A 68 -12.15 2.25 -19.85
N LYS A 69 -12.53 3.50 -19.54
CA LYS A 69 -12.35 4.66 -20.44
C LYS A 69 -10.90 5.17 -20.48
N GLY A 70 -10.01 4.59 -19.66
CA GLY A 70 -8.62 5.02 -19.54
C GLY A 70 -8.38 6.11 -18.48
N ASN A 71 -9.41 6.52 -17.75
CA ASN A 71 -9.29 7.50 -16.66
C ASN A 71 -8.68 6.88 -15.41
N ILE A 72 -8.13 7.73 -14.54
CA ILE A 72 -7.72 7.33 -13.18
C ILE A 72 -8.91 7.54 -12.25
N TYR A 73 -9.19 6.53 -11.39
CA TYR A 73 -10.23 6.60 -10.38
C TYR A 73 -9.67 6.43 -8.97
N ILE A 74 -9.75 7.48 -8.19
CA ILE A 74 -9.50 7.52 -6.73
C ILE A 74 -10.49 8.49 -6.10
N SER A 75 -10.71 8.42 -4.80
CA SER A 75 -11.60 9.36 -4.12
C SER A 75 -11.10 10.81 -4.27
N LYS A 76 -12.02 11.76 -4.13
CA LYS A 76 -11.68 13.18 -4.18
C LYS A 76 -10.68 13.57 -3.08
N SER A 77 -10.83 13.00 -1.89
CA SER A 77 -9.92 13.20 -0.77
C SER A 77 -8.48 12.83 -1.14
N ILE A 78 -8.28 11.66 -1.77
CA ILE A 78 -6.95 11.20 -2.20
C ILE A 78 -6.41 12.05 -3.35
N GLN A 79 -7.25 12.47 -4.28
CA GLN A 79 -6.82 13.40 -5.35
C GLN A 79 -6.22 14.67 -4.75
N GLU A 80 -6.89 15.27 -3.77
CA GLU A 80 -6.43 16.48 -3.08
C GLU A 80 -5.11 16.23 -2.31
N GLN A 81 -4.99 15.08 -1.61
CA GLN A 81 -3.76 14.72 -0.91
C GLN A 81 -2.58 14.53 -1.87
N VAL A 82 -2.78 13.81 -2.96
CA VAL A 82 -1.73 13.60 -3.98
C VAL A 82 -1.31 14.92 -4.59
N LEU A 83 -2.25 15.80 -4.92
CA LEU A 83 -1.94 17.14 -5.45
C LEU A 83 -1.17 17.98 -4.44
N LYS A 84 -1.58 18.00 -3.18
CA LYS A 84 -0.85 18.69 -2.10
C LYS A 84 0.58 18.17 -1.99
N ARG A 85 0.78 16.84 -1.98
CA ARG A 85 2.11 16.22 -1.90
C ARG A 85 2.99 16.58 -3.10
N ILE A 86 2.44 16.63 -4.30
CA ILE A 86 3.18 17.09 -5.49
C ILE A 86 3.59 18.55 -5.35
N ALA A 87 2.68 19.40 -4.87
CA ALA A 87 2.93 20.83 -4.69
C ALA A 87 3.94 21.14 -3.57
N THR A 88 3.98 20.33 -2.51
CA THR A 88 4.84 20.53 -1.33
C THR A 88 6.16 19.76 -1.38
N ARG A 89 6.44 18.99 -2.43
CA ARG A 89 7.67 18.19 -2.60
C ARG A 89 8.92 19.05 -2.62
N GLY A 90 9.32 19.48 -1.41
CA GLY A 90 10.61 20.06 -1.10
C GLY A 90 11.37 19.40 0.03
N TYR A 91 10.82 18.45 0.81
CA TYR A 91 11.52 17.87 1.97
C TYR A 91 11.15 16.39 2.28
N ASP A 92 11.96 15.51 1.97
CA ASP A 92 12.79 14.40 2.49
C ASP A 92 12.23 13.34 3.48
N GLN A 93 11.08 13.40 4.09
CA GLN A 93 10.66 12.33 5.03
C GLN A 93 9.94 11.15 4.36
N GLU A 94 9.32 11.34 3.22
CA GLU A 94 8.59 10.27 2.52
C GLU A 94 9.48 9.36 1.66
N ALA A 95 10.68 9.81 1.30
CA ALA A 95 11.60 9.02 0.50
C ALA A 95 11.96 7.67 1.17
N THR A 96 11.99 7.63 2.48
CA THR A 96 12.42 6.46 3.25
C THR A 96 11.36 5.34 3.24
N VAL A 97 10.09 5.64 3.52
CA VAL A 97 9.02 4.62 3.51
C VAL A 97 8.68 4.21 2.06
N SER A 98 8.85 5.09 1.09
CA SER A 98 8.66 4.75 -0.33
C SER A 98 9.68 3.72 -0.85
N ALA A 99 10.82 3.54 -0.17
CA ALA A 99 11.81 2.52 -0.50
C ALA A 99 11.41 1.09 -0.08
N LEU A 100 10.37 0.95 0.73
CA LEU A 100 9.87 -0.37 1.13
C LEU A 100 9.20 -1.05 -0.06
N THR A 101 9.50 -2.33 -0.24
CA THR A 101 8.74 -3.19 -1.18
C THR A 101 7.27 -3.32 -0.74
N PRO A 102 6.36 -3.74 -1.60
CA PRO A 102 4.96 -3.95 -1.23
C PRO A 102 4.77 -4.83 0.00
N SER A 103 5.48 -5.97 0.07
CA SER A 103 5.42 -6.89 1.21
C SER A 103 6.02 -6.29 2.49
N GLU A 104 7.11 -5.56 2.39
CA GLU A 104 7.69 -4.84 3.53
C GLU A 104 6.74 -3.75 4.04
N PHE A 105 6.09 -3.03 3.14
CA PHE A 105 5.15 -2.00 3.50
C PHE A 105 3.88 -2.56 4.18
N GLU A 106 3.36 -3.69 3.69
CA GLU A 106 2.24 -4.38 4.31
C GLU A 106 2.58 -4.80 5.76
N ILE A 107 3.78 -5.36 5.97
CA ILE A 107 4.26 -5.73 7.32
C ILE A 107 4.48 -4.47 8.17
N PHE A 108 5.06 -3.41 7.62
CA PHE A 108 5.24 -2.13 8.29
C PHE A 108 3.90 -1.52 8.73
N HIS A 109 2.87 -1.61 7.88
CA HIS A 109 1.52 -1.19 8.23
C HIS A 109 0.95 -1.99 9.42
N LEU A 110 1.04 -3.32 9.38
CA LEU A 110 0.55 -4.16 10.47
C LEU A 110 1.30 -3.89 11.79
N ILE A 111 2.62 -3.61 11.73
CA ILE A 111 3.39 -3.17 12.90
C ILE A 111 2.85 -1.84 13.45
N GLY A 112 2.53 -0.89 12.59
CA GLY A 112 1.94 0.40 12.96
C GLY A 112 0.56 0.28 13.61
N LEU A 113 -0.21 -0.75 13.23
CA LEU A 113 -1.48 -1.12 13.86
C LEU A 113 -1.30 -1.87 15.19
N GLY A 114 -0.07 -2.18 15.60
CA GLY A 114 0.22 -2.83 16.87
C GLY A 114 0.31 -4.36 16.83
N TYR A 115 0.23 -4.98 15.66
CA TYR A 115 0.34 -6.44 15.53
C TYR A 115 1.77 -6.92 15.81
N ASN A 116 1.89 -8.01 16.58
CA ASN A 116 3.16 -8.67 16.83
C ASN A 116 3.55 -9.63 15.68
N THR A 117 4.76 -10.18 15.72
CA THR A 117 5.31 -11.05 14.66
C THR A 117 4.45 -12.30 14.40
N HIS A 118 3.90 -12.93 15.45
CA HIS A 118 3.05 -14.11 15.34
C HIS A 118 1.70 -13.78 14.69
N GLU A 119 1.08 -12.69 15.10
CA GLU A 119 -0.18 -12.22 14.53
C GLU A 119 -0.02 -11.87 13.05
N ILE A 120 1.05 -11.16 12.69
CA ILE A 120 1.38 -10.85 11.29
C ILE A 120 1.61 -12.12 10.48
N SER A 121 2.34 -13.10 11.03
CA SER A 121 2.57 -14.41 10.41
C SER A 121 1.25 -15.12 10.07
N ASN A 122 0.32 -15.14 11.01
CA ASN A 122 -1.00 -15.75 10.83
C ASN A 122 -1.86 -14.98 9.81
N LEU A 123 -1.92 -13.64 9.93
CA LEU A 123 -2.70 -12.79 9.03
C LEU A 123 -2.25 -12.91 7.57
N LEU A 124 -0.93 -12.93 7.35
CA LEU A 124 -0.37 -13.01 6.00
C LEU A 124 -0.10 -14.44 5.51
N SER A 125 -0.41 -15.46 6.34
CA SER A 125 -0.13 -16.88 6.05
C SER A 125 1.34 -17.10 5.63
N ARG A 126 2.28 -16.44 6.33
CA ARG A 126 3.72 -16.53 6.09
C ARG A 126 4.44 -17.05 7.33
N SER A 127 5.61 -17.69 7.16
CA SER A 127 6.38 -18.17 8.32
C SER A 127 6.88 -17.01 9.18
N ILE A 128 7.02 -17.25 10.50
CA ILE A 128 7.59 -16.27 11.44
C ILE A 128 8.96 -15.81 10.94
N LYS A 129 9.80 -16.73 10.46
CA LYS A 129 11.14 -16.43 9.92
C LYS A 129 11.06 -15.45 8.73
N THR A 130 10.04 -15.60 7.86
CA THR A 130 9.81 -14.67 6.74
C THR A 130 9.47 -13.28 7.25
N ILE A 131 8.58 -13.18 8.25
CA ILE A 131 8.21 -11.88 8.84
C ILE A 131 9.42 -11.23 9.51
N GLU A 132 10.23 -11.98 10.25
CA GLU A 132 11.47 -11.46 10.88
C GLU A 132 12.46 -10.94 9.84
N THR A 133 12.63 -11.66 8.73
CA THR A 133 13.48 -11.21 7.62
C THR A 133 12.98 -9.88 7.05
N HIS A 134 11.68 -9.74 6.80
CA HIS A 134 11.11 -8.47 6.35
C HIS A 134 11.29 -7.36 7.39
N ARG A 135 11.07 -7.62 8.68
CA ARG A 135 11.31 -6.65 9.77
C ARG A 135 12.76 -6.17 9.80
N PHE A 136 13.69 -7.07 9.60
CA PHE A 136 15.12 -6.71 9.48
C PHE A 136 15.36 -5.80 8.26
N ASN A 137 14.85 -6.17 7.09
CA ASN A 137 14.99 -5.38 5.86
C ASN A 137 14.36 -3.99 5.99
N ILE A 138 13.17 -3.90 6.60
CA ILE A 138 12.50 -2.63 6.89
C ILE A 138 13.40 -1.74 7.75
N ARG A 139 13.93 -2.26 8.88
CA ARG A 139 14.83 -1.51 9.74
C ARG A 139 16.06 -0.99 8.99
N THR A 140 16.66 -1.85 8.18
CA THR A 140 17.83 -1.49 7.38
C THR A 140 17.52 -0.36 6.40
N LYS A 141 16.42 -0.47 5.65
CA LYS A 141 16.01 0.55 4.68
C LYS A 141 15.61 1.87 5.34
N LEU A 142 14.95 1.80 6.49
CA LEU A 142 14.53 2.98 7.25
C LEU A 142 15.65 3.50 8.19
N LYS A 143 16.82 2.86 8.21
CA LYS A 143 17.98 3.20 9.06
C LYS A 143 17.63 3.24 10.57
N LEU A 144 16.78 2.30 11.02
CA LEU A 144 16.33 2.18 12.40
C LEU A 144 17.23 1.23 13.18
N LYS A 145 17.56 1.58 14.43
CA LYS A 145 18.55 0.87 15.27
C LYS A 145 18.01 -0.47 15.78
N ASP A 146 16.76 -0.50 16.23
CA ASP A 146 16.18 -1.67 16.89
C ASP A 146 14.69 -1.85 16.57
N THR A 147 14.12 -2.93 17.10
CA THR A 147 12.69 -3.26 16.91
C THR A 147 11.75 -2.26 17.59
N GLY A 148 12.16 -1.70 18.73
CA GLY A 148 11.36 -0.70 19.45
C GLY A 148 11.26 0.61 18.63
N GLU A 149 12.36 1.01 18.00
CA GLU A 149 12.38 2.16 17.12
C GLU A 149 11.50 1.93 15.87
N LEU A 150 11.53 0.71 15.30
CA LEU A 150 10.63 0.35 14.21
C LEU A 150 9.15 0.48 14.59
N ILE A 151 8.76 -0.03 15.76
CA ILE A 151 7.37 0.05 16.23
C ILE A 151 6.96 1.50 16.42
N ARG A 152 7.76 2.30 17.13
CA ARG A 152 7.47 3.73 17.34
C ARG A 152 7.36 4.49 16.03
N TYR A 153 8.27 4.25 15.10
CA TYR A 153 8.28 4.91 13.80
C TYR A 153 7.04 4.53 12.98
N ALA A 154 6.69 3.24 12.92
CA ALA A 154 5.51 2.77 12.22
C ALA A 154 4.22 3.37 12.80
N THR A 155 4.05 3.31 14.13
CA THR A 155 2.87 3.87 14.80
C THR A 155 2.73 5.37 14.53
N LYS A 156 3.82 6.13 14.68
CA LYS A 156 3.81 7.56 14.39
C LYS A 156 3.46 7.87 12.95
N TRP A 157 4.09 7.17 12.00
CA TRP A 157 3.88 7.39 10.57
C TRP A 157 2.41 7.24 10.18
N PHE A 158 1.71 6.22 10.70
CA PHE A 158 0.29 6.01 10.42
C PHE A 158 -0.64 6.93 11.20
N THR A 159 -0.24 7.44 12.37
CA THR A 159 -1.00 8.46 13.09
C THR A 159 -0.97 9.79 12.34
N ASP A 160 0.16 10.14 11.76
CA ASP A 160 0.36 11.40 11.02
C ASP A 160 -0.32 11.39 9.63
N GLN A 161 -0.81 10.23 9.14
CA GLN A 161 -1.54 10.09 7.87
C GLN A 161 -3.07 10.27 8.02
N LYS A 162 -3.59 10.28 9.25
CA LYS A 162 -5.01 10.50 9.53
C LYS A 162 -5.32 11.99 9.69
#